data_f91025d792289ea1a607f718c45b8058
#
_entry.id   f91025d792289ea1a607f718c45b8058
#
_cell.length_a   1.000
_cell.length_b   1.000
_cell.length_c   1.000
_cell.angle_alpha   90.00
_cell.angle_beta   90.00
_cell.angle_gamma   90.00
#
_symmetry.space_group_name_H-M   'P 1'
#
loop_
_entity.id
_entity.type
_entity.pdbx_description
1 polymer ?
#
loop_
_entity_poly.entity_id
_entity_poly.type
_entity_poly.pdbx_seq_one_letter_code
_entity_poly.pdbx_strand_id
1 'polypeptide(L)'
;MVNKKTVGQVTLEEKNEIQALFERRNGLAELAKIVTVDNAELYEKLVKDMGETSAKFEHWWDRMAGKYQWEAADNGHWEINFETCEIYLVQPL
;
A
#
# COMPACT_ATOMS: atom_id res chain seq x y z
N MET A 1 -14.64 -10.34 -13.75
CA MET A 1 -13.59 -11.31 -13.38
C MET A 1 -12.21 -10.69 -13.59
N VAL A 2 -11.26 -11.08 -12.76
CA VAL A 2 -9.87 -10.63 -12.90
C VAL A 2 -8.96 -11.84 -13.08
N ASN A 3 -7.83 -11.63 -13.72
CA ASN A 3 -6.77 -12.60 -13.83
C ASN A 3 -5.69 -12.23 -12.82
N LYS A 4 -5.29 -13.17 -11.98
CA LYS A 4 -4.31 -12.95 -10.92
C LYS A 4 -3.15 -13.93 -11.09
N LYS A 5 -1.95 -13.40 -11.21
CA LYS A 5 -0.76 -14.16 -11.56
C LYS A 5 0.39 -13.78 -10.63
N THR A 6 1.08 -14.77 -10.05
CA THR A 6 2.27 -14.51 -9.26
C THR A 6 3.40 -14.09 -10.17
N VAL A 7 3.98 -12.91 -9.93
CA VAL A 7 5.05 -12.36 -10.75
C VAL A 7 6.37 -12.21 -10.00
N GLY A 8 6.36 -12.43 -8.69
CA GLY A 8 7.58 -12.33 -7.90
C GLY A 8 7.32 -12.49 -6.42
N GLN A 9 8.34 -12.13 -5.66
CA GLN A 9 8.32 -12.24 -4.22
C GLN A 9 9.27 -11.18 -3.65
N VAL A 10 8.96 -10.66 -2.47
CA VAL A 10 9.84 -9.72 -1.77
C VAL A 10 10.43 -10.40 -0.55
N THR A 11 11.43 -9.78 0.08
CA THR A 11 12.00 -10.30 1.31
C THR A 11 11.05 -10.09 2.49
N LEU A 12 11.29 -10.81 3.57
CA LEU A 12 10.51 -10.64 4.80
C LEU A 12 10.61 -9.20 5.33
N GLU A 13 11.80 -8.61 5.28
CA GLU A 13 12.00 -7.23 5.72
C GLU A 13 11.20 -6.24 4.88
N GLU A 14 11.21 -6.43 3.56
CA GLU A 14 10.45 -5.59 2.64
C GLU A 14 8.96 -5.73 2.87
N LYS A 15 8.49 -6.95 3.07
CA LYS A 15 7.09 -7.23 3.40
C LYS A 15 6.69 -6.55 4.71
N ASN A 16 7.53 -6.64 5.73
CA ASN A 16 7.24 -6.03 7.03
C ASN A 16 7.13 -4.51 6.92
N GLU A 17 7.95 -3.88 6.08
CA GLU A 17 7.88 -2.44 5.85
C GLU A 17 6.53 -2.04 5.25
N ILE A 18 6.11 -2.71 4.18
CA ILE A 18 4.84 -2.37 3.52
C ILE A 18 3.62 -2.72 4.38
N GLN A 19 3.72 -3.81 5.13
CA GLN A 19 2.64 -4.21 6.04
C GLN A 19 2.43 -3.16 7.13
N ALA A 20 3.52 -2.64 7.71
CA ALA A 20 3.43 -1.59 8.73
C ALA A 20 2.77 -0.33 8.16
N LEU A 21 3.12 0.05 6.93
CA LEU A 21 2.50 1.21 6.26
C LEU A 21 1.02 0.96 5.97
N PHE A 22 0.68 -0.24 5.55
CA PHE A 22 -0.70 -0.64 5.29
C PHE A 22 -1.55 -0.57 6.56
N GLU A 23 -1.05 -1.10 7.66
CA GLU A 23 -1.74 -1.08 8.95
C GLU A 23 -1.90 0.35 9.46
N ARG A 24 -0.86 1.18 9.32
CA ARG A 24 -0.92 2.59 9.72
C ARG A 24 -1.97 3.35 8.89
N ARG A 25 -2.00 3.12 7.58
CA ARG A 25 -2.99 3.75 6.70
C ARG A 25 -4.41 3.38 7.12
N ASN A 26 -4.65 2.11 7.43
CA ASN A 26 -5.96 1.65 7.86
C ASN A 26 -6.34 2.25 9.22
N GLY A 27 -5.40 2.32 10.16
CA GLY A 27 -5.62 2.93 11.46
C GLY A 27 -5.95 4.41 11.36
N LEU A 28 -5.24 5.14 10.49
CA LEU A 28 -5.52 6.55 10.25
C LEU A 28 -6.89 6.75 9.61
N ALA A 29 -7.29 5.88 8.68
CA ALA A 29 -8.60 5.93 8.05
C ALA A 29 -9.72 5.71 9.06
N GLU A 30 -9.54 4.77 9.99
CA GLU A 30 -10.50 4.54 11.07
C GLU A 30 -10.59 5.75 12.01
N LEU A 31 -9.44 6.33 12.36
CA LEU A 31 -9.40 7.53 13.21
C LEU A 31 -10.10 8.71 12.53
N ALA A 32 -9.98 8.83 11.21
CA ALA A 32 -10.63 9.91 10.46
C ALA A 32 -12.15 9.88 10.57
N LYS A 33 -12.73 8.71 10.82
CA LYS A 33 -14.18 8.57 10.98
C LYS A 33 -14.70 9.19 12.28
N ILE A 34 -13.84 9.30 13.29
CA ILE A 34 -14.24 9.78 14.61
C ILE A 34 -13.70 11.17 14.96
N VAL A 35 -12.70 11.66 14.20
CA VAL A 35 -12.21 13.02 14.37
C VAL A 35 -13.14 13.97 13.63
N THR A 36 -13.68 14.95 14.35
CA THR A 36 -14.62 15.90 13.77
C THR A 36 -13.90 17.17 13.31
N VAL A 37 -14.55 17.90 12.41
CA VAL A 37 -14.06 19.19 11.90
C VAL A 37 -13.95 20.23 13.03
N ASP A 38 -14.68 20.03 14.13
CA ASP A 38 -14.65 20.91 15.30
C ASP A 38 -13.28 20.95 15.98
N ASN A 39 -12.47 19.89 15.81
CA ASN A 39 -11.09 19.87 16.29
C ASN A 39 -10.15 20.03 15.10
N ALA A 40 -10.07 21.25 14.59
CA ALA A 40 -9.32 21.55 13.38
C ALA A 40 -7.84 21.18 13.47
N GLU A 41 -7.21 21.41 14.63
CA GLU A 41 -5.81 21.11 14.83
C GLU A 41 -5.52 19.61 14.70
N LEU A 42 -6.32 18.79 15.36
CA LEU A 42 -6.18 17.33 15.29
C LEU A 42 -6.50 16.83 13.88
N TYR A 43 -7.52 17.39 13.25
CA TYR A 43 -7.90 17.04 11.89
C TYR A 43 -6.77 17.31 10.88
N GLU A 44 -6.13 18.48 10.99
CA GLU A 44 -5.00 18.84 10.11
C GLU A 44 -3.82 17.89 10.30
N LYS A 45 -3.50 17.52 11.53
CA LYS A 45 -2.43 16.55 11.80
C LYS A 45 -2.75 15.19 11.21
N LEU A 46 -4.01 14.77 11.32
CA LEU A 46 -4.46 13.50 10.77
C LEU A 46 -4.33 13.47 9.24
N VAL A 47 -4.80 14.51 8.56
CA VAL A 47 -4.73 14.63 7.10
C VAL A 47 -3.29 14.61 6.63
N LYS A 48 -2.40 15.33 7.32
CA LYS A 48 -0.98 15.37 7.00
C LYS A 48 -0.36 13.97 7.14
N ASP A 49 -0.64 13.28 8.24
CA ASP A 49 -0.12 11.94 8.51
C ASP A 49 -0.62 10.92 7.48
N MET A 50 -1.90 11.03 7.09
CA MET A 50 -2.47 10.19 6.04
C MET A 50 -1.75 10.40 4.71
N GLY A 51 -1.50 11.66 4.35
CA GLY A 51 -0.78 12.00 3.11
C GLY A 51 0.64 11.46 3.12
N GLU A 52 1.36 11.64 4.21
CA GLU A 52 2.74 11.13 4.34
C GLU A 52 2.79 9.61 4.28
N THR A 53 1.85 8.94 4.95
CA THR A 53 1.78 7.48 4.96
C THR A 53 1.45 6.93 3.57
N SER A 54 0.51 7.56 2.87
CA SER A 54 0.16 7.17 1.49
C SER A 54 1.34 7.35 0.54
N ALA A 55 2.08 8.46 0.67
CA ALA A 55 3.26 8.71 -0.14
C ALA A 55 4.35 7.66 0.10
N LYS A 56 4.59 7.27 1.35
CA LYS A 56 5.55 6.21 1.69
C LYS A 56 5.10 4.86 1.14
N PHE A 57 3.81 4.58 1.18
CA PHE A 57 3.23 3.35 0.64
C PHE A 57 3.47 3.26 -0.86
N GLU A 58 3.17 4.31 -1.60
CA GLU A 58 3.40 4.37 -3.04
C GLU A 58 4.89 4.30 -3.38
N HIS A 59 5.72 4.96 -2.60
CA HIS A 59 7.17 4.96 -2.80
C HIS A 59 7.77 3.57 -2.63
N TRP A 60 7.25 2.78 -1.70
CA TRP A 60 7.67 1.38 -1.53
C TRP A 60 7.44 0.59 -2.81
N TRP A 61 6.24 0.72 -3.40
CA TRP A 61 5.91 0.02 -4.65
C TRP A 61 6.84 0.45 -5.78
N ASP A 62 7.12 1.74 -5.89
CA ASP A 62 8.03 2.25 -6.91
C ASP A 62 9.46 1.70 -6.74
N ARG A 63 9.96 1.67 -5.50
CA ARG A 63 11.28 1.11 -5.21
C ARG A 63 11.34 -0.37 -5.55
N MET A 64 10.34 -1.13 -5.16
CA MET A 64 10.31 -2.57 -5.39
C MET A 64 10.16 -2.89 -6.87
N ALA A 65 9.32 -2.16 -7.57
CA ALA A 65 9.15 -2.33 -9.02
C ALA A 65 10.46 -2.07 -9.76
N GLY A 66 11.21 -1.04 -9.36
CA GLY A 66 12.53 -0.77 -9.93
C GLY A 66 13.57 -1.83 -9.59
N LYS A 67 13.53 -2.37 -8.37
CA LYS A 67 14.47 -3.38 -7.90
C LYS A 67 14.24 -4.74 -8.55
N TYR A 68 12.99 -5.19 -8.62
CA TYR A 68 12.64 -6.53 -9.07
C TYR A 68 12.19 -6.59 -10.52
N GLN A 69 11.78 -5.47 -11.08
CA GLN A 69 11.30 -5.37 -12.46
C GLN A 69 10.22 -6.39 -12.79
N TRP A 70 9.21 -6.47 -11.91
CA TRP A 70 8.10 -7.41 -12.09
C TRP A 70 7.35 -7.16 -13.39
N GLU A 71 6.78 -8.23 -13.93
CA GLU A 71 5.89 -8.13 -15.10
C GLU A 71 4.76 -7.14 -14.79
N ALA A 72 4.45 -6.29 -15.76
CA ALA A 72 3.36 -5.32 -15.67
C ALA A 72 2.48 -5.47 -16.90
N ALA A 73 1.25 -4.99 -16.83
CA ALA A 73 0.30 -5.03 -17.94
C ALA A 73 -0.56 -3.78 -17.95
N ASP A 74 -1.05 -3.42 -19.11
CA ASP A 74 -1.99 -2.30 -19.25
C ASP A 74 -3.25 -2.60 -18.43
N ASN A 75 -3.70 -1.61 -17.66
CA ASN A 75 -4.85 -1.72 -16.76
C ASN A 75 -4.65 -2.74 -15.64
N GLY A 76 -3.41 -3.20 -15.42
CA GLY A 76 -3.08 -4.09 -14.32
C GLY A 76 -2.56 -3.32 -13.11
N HIS A 77 -2.54 -4.00 -11.97
CA HIS A 77 -1.92 -3.48 -10.75
C HIS A 77 -1.30 -4.63 -9.97
N TRP A 78 -0.40 -4.30 -9.04
CA TRP A 78 0.23 -5.31 -8.20
C TRP A 78 -0.43 -5.37 -6.82
N GLU A 79 -0.49 -6.58 -6.28
CA GLU A 79 -0.93 -6.83 -4.91
C GLU A 79 0.09 -7.71 -4.21
N ILE A 80 0.14 -7.64 -2.89
CA ILE A 80 1.05 -8.43 -2.08
C ILE A 80 0.28 -9.35 -1.13
N ASN A 81 0.78 -10.57 -0.96
CA ASN A 81 0.31 -11.49 0.07
C ASN A 81 1.23 -11.36 1.28
N PHE A 82 0.71 -10.83 2.39
CA PHE A 82 1.51 -10.59 3.59
C PHE A 82 1.94 -11.88 4.29
N GLU A 83 1.30 -13.00 3.99
CA GLU A 83 1.68 -14.28 4.59
C GLU A 83 2.84 -14.95 3.86
N THR A 84 2.89 -14.82 2.53
CA THR A 84 3.86 -15.51 1.69
C THR A 84 4.92 -14.61 1.08
N CYS A 85 4.77 -13.30 1.20
CA CYS A 85 5.61 -12.29 0.55
C CYS A 85 5.50 -12.28 -0.99
N GLU A 86 4.52 -12.99 -1.54
CA GLU A 86 4.34 -13.07 -2.98
C GLU A 86 3.69 -11.82 -3.54
N ILE A 87 4.12 -11.45 -4.74
CA ILE A 87 3.55 -10.32 -5.49
C ILE A 87 2.73 -10.87 -6.65
N TYR A 88 1.53 -10.36 -6.80
CA TYR A 88 0.61 -10.75 -7.86
C TYR A 88 0.37 -9.60 -8.81
N LEU A 89 0.33 -9.91 -10.09
CA LEU A 89 -0.18 -9.00 -11.10
C LEU A 89 -1.67 -9.31 -11.28
N VAL A 90 -2.51 -8.33 -11.04
CA VAL A 90 -3.96 -8.44 -11.17
C VAL A 90 -4.39 -7.60 -12.36
N GLN A 91 -5.08 -8.20 -13.31
CA GLN A 91 -5.52 -7.49 -14.50
C GLN A 91 -6.93 -7.94 -14.87
N PRO A 92 -7.74 -7.05 -15.49
CA PRO A 92 -9.07 -7.43 -15.95
C PRO A 92 -8.97 -8.42 -17.10
N LEU A 93 -9.93 -9.30 -17.19
CA LEU A 93 -10.03 -10.24 -18.31
C LEU A 93 -10.66 -9.58 -19.52
#